data_9778eab7e250f5336dbce1bbe08a1a0d
#
_entry.id   9778eab7e250f5336dbce1bbe08a1a0d
#
_cell.length_a   1.000
_cell.length_b   1.000
_cell.length_c   1.000
_cell.angle_alpha   90.00
_cell.angle_beta   90.00
_cell.angle_gamma   90.00
#
_symmetry.space_group_name_H-M   'P 1'
#
loop_
_entity.id
_entity.type
_entity.pdbx_description
1 polymer ?
#
loop_
_entity_poly.entity_id
_entity_poly.type
_entity_poly.pdbx_seq_one_letter_code
_entity_poly.pdbx_strand_id
1 'polypeptide(L)'
;MCNQSNKSKFFHSLEKEASKLHKNGVPEENISNYFSALFDGLNRQIYNAPIDLFIEDRIFNQWESIRPIQFLSLLTLLQEGIEATTKKEIVDNSPKIILSKSKIFNLINALHFKDLFHLDLIEQFKPTKLELNQAEGLYVEFKEYRKDKGPAEEYELINHWAEDLKLDNYFELVSESKHRQKTLESVLDDIENDPLGANSNDPSNHRKMKKFLEEHSSGELNMAVAMYMADAINYFSKISQEETKKIAFEIATIGTQGIDPNKKNYSIPSIKNSNFSGYKTLAYYYVSWAIGIPEMLNQLQMPFDNEYDLANKYLKL
;
A
#
# COMPACT_ATOMS: atom_id res chain seq x y z
N MET A 1 5.17 1.64 8.29
CA MET A 1 3.88 2.29 8.01
C MET A 1 3.98 3.78 8.23
N CYS A 2 3.22 4.54 7.45
CA CYS A 2 3.09 5.98 7.62
C CYS A 2 1.64 6.26 8.02
N ASN A 3 1.46 6.85 9.18
CA ASN A 3 0.14 7.23 9.68
C ASN A 3 -0.09 8.74 9.52
N GLN A 4 -1.30 9.20 9.82
CA GLN A 4 -1.67 10.62 9.71
C GLN A 4 -0.78 11.53 10.58
N SER A 5 -0.33 11.05 11.74
CA SER A 5 0.58 11.82 12.62
C SER A 5 1.95 12.00 11.97
N ASN A 6 2.51 10.97 11.33
CA ASN A 6 3.77 11.07 10.61
C ASN A 6 3.66 12.07 9.45
N LYS A 7 2.57 12.00 8.68
CA LYS A 7 2.29 12.92 7.57
C LYS A 7 2.17 14.37 8.06
N SER A 8 1.47 14.61 9.16
CA SER A 8 1.33 15.93 9.75
C SER A 8 2.67 16.52 10.20
N LYS A 9 3.53 15.71 10.84
CA LYS A 9 4.89 16.14 11.24
C LYS A 9 5.74 16.51 10.02
N PHE A 10 5.66 15.71 8.95
CA PHE A 10 6.36 16.00 7.71
C PHE A 10 5.90 17.32 7.10
N PHE A 11 4.60 17.54 6.98
CA PHE A 11 4.03 18.78 6.42
C PHE A 11 4.43 20.00 7.26
N HIS A 12 4.38 19.90 8.58
CA HIS A 12 4.84 20.96 9.47
C HIS A 12 6.32 21.30 9.24
N SER A 13 7.17 20.31 8.98
CA SER A 13 8.59 20.54 8.66
C SER A 13 8.81 21.34 7.37
N LEU A 14 7.82 21.39 6.47
CA LEU A 14 7.87 22.07 5.18
C LEU A 14 7.02 23.35 5.10
N GLU A 15 6.56 23.90 6.22
CA GLU A 15 5.71 25.12 6.25
C GLU A 15 6.33 26.34 5.56
N LYS A 16 7.66 26.49 5.65
CA LYS A 16 8.37 27.59 4.98
C LYS A 16 8.32 27.44 3.45
N GLU A 17 8.48 26.22 2.98
CA GLU A 17 8.39 25.87 1.56
C GLU A 17 6.96 26.05 1.04
N ALA A 18 5.96 25.60 1.82
CA ALA A 18 4.54 25.84 1.52
C ALA A 18 4.23 27.33 1.37
N SER A 19 4.69 28.13 2.34
CA SER A 19 4.51 29.60 2.31
C SER A 19 5.16 30.25 1.10
N LYS A 20 6.31 29.74 0.64
CA LYS A 20 7.01 30.22 -0.55
C LYS A 20 6.21 29.87 -1.82
N LEU A 21 5.71 28.64 -1.92
CA LEU A 21 4.89 28.20 -3.06
C LEU A 21 3.58 28.97 -3.14
N HIS A 22 2.93 29.22 -2.02
CA HIS A 22 1.73 30.06 -1.92
C HIS A 22 1.96 31.48 -2.44
N LYS A 23 3.08 32.10 -2.03
CA LYS A 23 3.47 33.43 -2.52
C LYS A 23 3.72 33.49 -4.03
N ASN A 24 4.13 32.37 -4.60
CA ASN A 24 4.31 32.18 -6.05
C ASN A 24 3.02 31.84 -6.78
N GLY A 25 1.85 31.86 -6.11
CA GLY A 25 0.54 31.64 -6.71
C GLY A 25 0.15 30.18 -6.91
N VAL A 26 0.87 29.23 -6.28
CA VAL A 26 0.51 27.80 -6.36
C VAL A 26 -0.71 27.54 -5.48
N PRO A 27 -1.79 26.91 -6.03
CA PRO A 27 -2.98 26.57 -5.25
C PRO A 27 -2.65 25.61 -4.09
N GLU A 28 -3.37 25.74 -2.97
CA GLU A 28 -3.18 24.92 -1.76
C GLU A 28 -3.29 23.42 -2.04
N GLU A 29 -4.25 23.02 -2.85
CA GLU A 29 -4.45 21.63 -3.24
C GLU A 29 -3.21 21.05 -3.96
N ASN A 30 -2.60 21.82 -4.85
CA ASN A 30 -1.40 21.39 -5.56
C ASN A 30 -0.19 21.28 -4.61
N ILE A 31 -0.08 22.18 -3.62
CA ILE A 31 0.96 22.10 -2.59
C ILE A 31 0.77 20.83 -1.74
N SER A 32 -0.47 20.56 -1.32
CA SER A 32 -0.80 19.37 -0.53
C SER A 32 -0.52 18.08 -1.28
N ASN A 33 -0.91 18.01 -2.55
CA ASN A 33 -0.64 16.86 -3.42
C ASN A 33 0.86 16.66 -3.64
N TYR A 34 1.60 17.74 -3.87
CA TYR A 34 3.04 17.71 -4.04
C TYR A 34 3.75 17.22 -2.77
N PHE A 35 3.39 17.73 -1.59
CA PHE A 35 3.99 17.30 -0.34
C PHE A 35 3.61 15.85 0.01
N SER A 36 2.40 15.42 -0.34
CA SER A 36 2.02 14.01 -0.20
C SER A 36 2.91 13.12 -1.05
N ALA A 37 3.15 13.48 -2.30
CA ALA A 37 4.03 12.72 -3.19
C ALA A 37 5.49 12.68 -2.68
N LEU A 38 5.99 13.79 -2.13
CA LEU A 38 7.33 13.83 -1.49
C LEU A 38 7.41 12.93 -0.26
N PHE A 39 6.38 12.96 0.58
CA PHE A 39 6.28 12.10 1.76
C PHE A 39 6.30 10.63 1.40
N ASP A 40 5.47 10.23 0.43
CA ASP A 40 5.39 8.84 -0.04
C ASP A 40 6.70 8.39 -0.70
N GLY A 41 7.29 9.26 -1.52
CA GLY A 41 8.58 8.98 -2.16
C GLY A 41 9.71 8.80 -1.16
N LEU A 42 9.81 9.68 -0.15
CA LEU A 42 10.82 9.58 0.90
C LEU A 42 10.65 8.30 1.74
N ASN A 43 9.42 7.95 2.11
CA ASN A 43 9.16 6.75 2.87
C ASN A 43 9.48 5.47 2.09
N ARG A 44 9.24 5.45 0.77
CA ARG A 44 9.67 4.35 -0.10
C ARG A 44 11.19 4.23 -0.11
N GLN A 45 11.93 5.33 -0.17
CA GLN A 45 13.40 5.30 -0.14
C GLN A 45 13.93 4.80 1.21
N ILE A 46 13.38 5.29 2.33
CA ILE A 46 13.77 4.84 3.68
C ILE A 46 13.59 3.32 3.82
N TYR A 47 12.45 2.80 3.36
CA TYR A 47 12.11 1.40 3.54
C TYR A 47 12.82 0.49 2.54
N ASN A 48 12.84 0.86 1.26
CA ASN A 48 13.34 -0.01 0.20
C ASN A 48 14.86 0.03 0.09
N ALA A 49 15.52 1.19 0.26
CA ALA A 49 16.94 1.29 -0.02
C ALA A 49 17.81 0.27 0.72
N PRO A 50 17.67 0.05 2.05
CA PRO A 50 18.43 -0.99 2.72
C PRO A 50 18.10 -2.40 2.21
N ILE A 51 16.81 -2.70 2.01
CA ILE A 51 16.34 -4.03 1.58
C ILE A 51 16.85 -4.35 0.17
N ASP A 52 16.75 -3.39 -0.74
CA ASP A 52 17.17 -3.54 -2.13
C ASP A 52 18.67 -3.87 -2.20
N LEU A 53 19.52 -3.27 -1.35
CA LEU A 53 20.94 -3.61 -1.30
C LEU A 53 21.18 -5.08 -0.96
N PHE A 54 20.45 -5.64 0.02
CA PHE A 54 20.56 -7.07 0.37
C PHE A 54 20.07 -7.97 -0.78
N ILE A 55 19.00 -7.57 -1.44
CA ILE A 55 18.45 -8.32 -2.59
C ILE A 55 19.45 -8.32 -3.73
N GLU A 56 19.96 -7.15 -4.12
CA GLU A 56 20.90 -7.00 -5.24
C GLU A 56 22.24 -7.70 -4.97
N ASP A 57 22.75 -7.60 -3.74
CA ASP A 57 23.97 -8.34 -3.34
C ASP A 57 23.78 -9.86 -3.45
N ARG A 58 22.61 -10.36 -3.03
CA ARG A 58 22.26 -11.78 -3.13
C ARG A 58 22.11 -12.23 -4.57
N ILE A 59 21.41 -11.45 -5.40
CA ILE A 59 21.25 -11.72 -6.84
C ILE A 59 22.63 -11.79 -7.52
N PHE A 60 23.48 -10.81 -7.30
CA PHE A 60 24.82 -10.74 -7.88
C PHE A 60 25.68 -11.97 -7.52
N ASN A 61 25.62 -12.40 -6.25
CA ASN A 61 26.45 -13.49 -5.76
C ASN A 61 25.92 -14.89 -6.13
N GLN A 62 24.60 -15.06 -6.27
CA GLN A 62 23.99 -16.36 -6.50
C GLN A 62 23.73 -16.67 -7.98
N TRP A 63 23.50 -15.65 -8.84
CA TRP A 63 23.07 -15.86 -10.24
C TRP A 63 23.92 -15.09 -11.25
N GLU A 64 25.09 -15.66 -11.56
CA GLU A 64 26.03 -15.03 -12.49
C GLU A 64 25.41 -14.76 -13.87
N SER A 65 24.54 -15.63 -14.36
CA SER A 65 23.92 -15.53 -15.68
C SER A 65 23.02 -14.30 -15.86
N ILE A 66 22.49 -13.73 -14.78
CA ILE A 66 21.61 -12.54 -14.84
C ILE A 66 22.33 -11.22 -14.53
N ARG A 67 23.63 -11.25 -14.16
CA ARG A 67 24.40 -10.03 -13.88
C ARG A 67 24.34 -8.98 -15.00
N PRO A 68 24.36 -9.33 -16.31
CA PRO A 68 24.21 -8.33 -17.36
C PRO A 68 22.86 -7.60 -17.32
N ILE A 69 21.78 -8.32 -17.00
CA ILE A 69 20.43 -7.74 -16.88
C ILE A 69 20.36 -6.88 -15.61
N GLN A 70 20.91 -7.37 -14.51
CA GLN A 70 21.00 -6.63 -13.25
C GLN A 70 21.80 -5.33 -13.44
N PHE A 71 22.94 -5.38 -14.13
CA PHE A 71 23.72 -4.20 -14.47
C PHE A 71 22.90 -3.14 -15.20
N LEU A 72 22.17 -3.53 -16.26
CA LEU A 72 21.36 -2.60 -17.04
C LEU A 72 20.20 -2.01 -16.21
N SER A 73 19.55 -2.83 -15.42
CA SER A 73 18.46 -2.39 -14.54
C SER A 73 18.93 -1.37 -13.51
N LEU A 74 20.00 -1.68 -12.79
CA LEU A 74 20.58 -0.78 -11.79
C LEU A 74 21.17 0.49 -12.41
N LEU A 75 21.78 0.38 -13.57
CA LEU A 75 22.29 1.55 -14.30
C LEU A 75 21.14 2.50 -14.68
N THR A 76 20.02 1.97 -15.14
CA THR A 76 18.83 2.77 -15.47
C THR A 76 18.29 3.48 -14.23
N LEU A 77 18.14 2.77 -13.10
CA LEU A 77 17.70 3.37 -11.84
C LEU A 77 18.65 4.48 -11.35
N LEU A 78 19.96 4.28 -11.49
CA LEU A 78 20.94 5.31 -11.13
C LEU A 78 20.84 6.53 -12.04
N GLN A 79 20.62 6.35 -13.34
CA GLN A 79 20.42 7.46 -14.28
C GLN A 79 19.17 8.27 -13.93
N GLU A 80 18.06 7.61 -13.62
CA GLU A 80 16.84 8.26 -13.11
C GLU A 80 17.11 9.02 -11.80
N GLY A 81 17.86 8.42 -10.88
CA GLY A 81 18.27 9.05 -9.63
C GLY A 81 19.16 10.28 -9.84
N ILE A 82 20.10 10.23 -10.80
CA ILE A 82 20.92 11.38 -11.18
C ILE A 82 20.04 12.51 -11.70
N GLU A 83 19.13 12.22 -12.61
CA GLU A 83 18.19 13.23 -13.13
C GLU A 83 17.33 13.82 -12.04
N ALA A 84 16.74 12.98 -11.19
CA ALA A 84 15.87 13.40 -10.09
C ALA A 84 16.56 14.29 -9.04
N THR A 85 17.90 14.19 -8.91
CA THR A 85 18.64 14.94 -7.89
C THR A 85 19.55 16.04 -8.43
N THR A 86 19.71 16.13 -9.76
CA THR A 86 20.61 17.11 -10.38
C THR A 86 19.97 17.99 -11.46
N LYS A 87 18.82 17.60 -11.98
CA LYS A 87 18.09 18.38 -13.00
C LYS A 87 17.64 19.70 -12.39
N LYS A 88 18.03 20.81 -13.02
CA LYS A 88 17.83 22.17 -12.49
C LYS A 88 16.38 22.44 -12.06
N GLU A 89 15.41 22.06 -12.90
CA GLU A 89 14.00 22.26 -12.61
C GLU A 89 13.54 21.55 -11.32
N ILE A 90 14.09 20.35 -11.06
CA ILE A 90 13.79 19.58 -9.84
C ILE A 90 14.49 20.21 -8.64
N VAL A 91 15.77 20.54 -8.78
CA VAL A 91 16.58 21.14 -7.70
C VAL A 91 16.02 22.49 -7.25
N ASP A 92 15.59 23.34 -8.18
CA ASP A 92 15.07 24.67 -7.89
C ASP A 92 13.70 24.65 -7.19
N ASN A 93 12.89 23.61 -7.44
CA ASN A 93 11.53 23.47 -6.94
C ASN A 93 11.39 22.50 -5.75
N SER A 94 12.41 21.71 -5.44
CA SER A 94 12.34 20.74 -4.35
C SER A 94 12.80 21.33 -3.02
N PRO A 95 12.17 20.96 -1.88
CA PRO A 95 12.66 21.28 -0.55
C PRO A 95 14.08 20.73 -0.39
N LYS A 96 15.03 21.59 -0.03
CA LYS A 96 16.46 21.25 0.04
C LYS A 96 16.75 20.05 0.94
N ILE A 97 16.04 19.95 2.07
CA ILE A 97 16.21 18.86 3.02
C ILE A 97 15.80 17.52 2.39
N ILE A 98 14.70 17.48 1.65
CA ILE A 98 14.19 16.26 1.00
C ILE A 98 15.12 15.87 -0.16
N LEU A 99 15.50 16.85 -0.98
CA LEU A 99 16.42 16.62 -2.09
C LEU A 99 17.77 16.03 -1.59
N SER A 100 18.31 16.57 -0.50
CA SER A 100 19.56 16.09 0.10
C SER A 100 19.41 14.65 0.62
N LYS A 101 18.30 14.31 1.30
CA LYS A 101 18.05 12.94 1.76
C LYS A 101 17.87 11.96 0.62
N SER A 102 17.10 12.33 -0.39
CA SER A 102 16.96 11.52 -1.62
C SER A 102 18.31 11.31 -2.31
N LYS A 103 19.15 12.34 -2.38
CA LYS A 103 20.50 12.23 -2.94
C LYS A 103 21.37 11.25 -2.15
N ILE A 104 21.31 11.26 -0.82
CA ILE A 104 22.06 10.32 0.02
C ILE A 104 21.68 8.88 -0.29
N PHE A 105 20.38 8.55 -0.37
CA PHE A 105 19.93 7.20 -0.73
C PHE A 105 20.40 6.79 -2.14
N ASN A 106 20.36 7.70 -3.10
CA ASN A 106 20.86 7.42 -4.44
C ASN A 106 22.40 7.23 -4.47
N LEU A 107 23.15 7.97 -3.65
CA LEU A 107 24.59 7.78 -3.50
C LEU A 107 24.94 6.43 -2.89
N ILE A 108 24.16 5.94 -1.92
CA ILE A 108 24.31 4.59 -1.37
C ILE A 108 24.15 3.54 -2.47
N ASN A 109 23.12 3.67 -3.31
CA ASN A 109 22.92 2.79 -4.46
C ASN A 109 24.07 2.87 -5.45
N ALA A 110 24.64 4.07 -5.69
CA ALA A 110 25.80 4.25 -6.55
C ALA A 110 27.09 3.62 -5.98
N LEU A 111 27.27 3.70 -4.66
CA LEU A 111 28.38 3.02 -3.97
C LEU A 111 28.24 1.50 -4.09
N HIS A 112 27.05 0.97 -3.93
CA HIS A 112 26.77 -0.45 -4.10
C HIS A 112 26.99 -0.91 -5.53
N PHE A 113 26.48 -0.16 -6.50
CA PHE A 113 26.72 -0.43 -7.93
C PHE A 113 28.20 -0.44 -8.30
N LYS A 114 28.97 0.52 -7.75
CA LYS A 114 30.42 0.55 -7.91
C LYS A 114 31.09 -0.69 -7.34
N ASP A 115 30.68 -1.16 -6.16
CA ASP A 115 31.22 -2.39 -5.56
C ASP A 115 30.90 -3.63 -6.41
N LEU A 116 29.68 -3.74 -6.95
CA LEU A 116 29.26 -4.88 -7.77
C LEU A 116 29.90 -4.89 -9.17
N PHE A 117 29.91 -3.75 -9.83
CA PHE A 117 30.24 -3.67 -11.27
C PHE A 117 31.48 -2.85 -11.63
N HIS A 118 32.18 -2.29 -10.63
CA HIS A 118 33.39 -1.50 -10.79
C HIS A 118 33.22 -0.23 -11.66
N LEU A 119 31.99 0.26 -11.81
CA LEU A 119 31.70 1.51 -12.53
C LEU A 119 31.28 2.59 -11.54
N ASP A 120 32.04 3.68 -11.50
CA ASP A 120 31.83 4.81 -10.60
C ASP A 120 30.96 5.88 -11.25
N LEU A 121 29.80 6.14 -10.67
CA LEU A 121 28.85 7.17 -11.08
C LEU A 121 28.62 8.25 -10.02
N ILE A 122 29.35 8.21 -8.89
CA ILE A 122 29.12 9.05 -7.71
C ILE A 122 29.17 10.53 -8.06
N GLU A 123 30.19 10.96 -8.81
CA GLU A 123 30.38 12.36 -9.17
C GLU A 123 29.24 12.93 -10.05
N GLN A 124 28.51 12.09 -10.74
CA GLN A 124 27.38 12.54 -11.57
C GLN A 124 26.21 13.07 -10.73
N PHE A 125 26.09 12.63 -9.47
CA PHE A 125 25.12 13.16 -8.52
C PHE A 125 25.47 14.55 -7.98
N LYS A 126 26.67 15.06 -8.25
CA LYS A 126 27.19 16.35 -7.72
C LYS A 126 26.97 16.44 -6.20
N PRO A 127 27.47 15.47 -5.43
CA PRO A 127 27.25 15.46 -3.98
C PRO A 127 27.99 16.60 -3.30
N THR A 128 27.44 17.12 -2.24
CA THR A 128 28.21 17.86 -1.25
C THR A 128 29.08 16.88 -0.44
N LYS A 129 30.17 17.38 0.14
CA LYS A 129 31.03 16.55 1.01
C LYS A 129 30.25 15.91 2.17
N LEU A 130 29.25 16.62 2.69
CA LEU A 130 28.41 16.10 3.78
C LEU A 130 27.53 14.95 3.30
N GLU A 131 26.87 15.09 2.15
CA GLU A 131 26.03 14.05 1.56
C GLU A 131 26.84 12.78 1.25
N LEU A 132 28.02 12.95 0.68
CA LEU A 132 28.90 11.83 0.37
C LEU A 132 29.35 11.11 1.64
N ASN A 133 29.85 11.84 2.65
CA ASN A 133 30.28 11.26 3.91
C ASN A 133 29.14 10.50 4.62
N GLN A 134 27.91 11.04 4.60
CA GLN A 134 26.76 10.36 5.16
C GLN A 134 26.45 9.07 4.39
N ALA A 135 26.42 9.12 3.05
CA ALA A 135 26.17 7.95 2.23
C ALA A 135 27.24 6.85 2.43
N GLU A 136 28.52 7.25 2.50
CA GLU A 136 29.62 6.31 2.77
C GLU A 136 29.51 5.65 4.15
N GLY A 137 29.14 6.43 5.20
CA GLY A 137 28.91 5.88 6.53
C GLY A 137 27.82 4.84 6.56
N LEU A 138 26.65 5.16 6.01
CA LEU A 138 25.51 4.23 5.93
C LEU A 138 25.83 3.00 5.06
N TYR A 139 26.57 3.18 3.99
CA TYR A 139 27.01 2.07 3.14
C TYR A 139 28.03 1.15 3.85
N VAL A 140 28.92 1.69 4.68
CA VAL A 140 29.83 0.89 5.53
C VAL A 140 29.03 0.05 6.50
N GLU A 141 28.02 0.62 7.16
CA GLU A 141 27.12 -0.11 8.06
C GLU A 141 26.42 -1.27 7.32
N PHE A 142 25.87 -1.04 6.12
CA PHE A 142 25.30 -2.12 5.31
C PHE A 142 26.34 -3.25 5.07
N LYS A 143 27.59 -2.91 4.72
CA LYS A 143 28.64 -3.91 4.47
C LYS A 143 29.00 -4.74 5.73
N GLU A 144 28.83 -4.19 6.91
CA GLU A 144 28.99 -4.89 8.17
C GLU A 144 27.79 -5.81 8.42
N TYR A 145 26.58 -5.30 8.28
CA TYR A 145 25.34 -6.07 8.46
C TYR A 145 25.27 -7.29 7.54
N ARG A 146 25.61 -7.14 6.26
CA ARG A 146 25.49 -8.24 5.28
C ARG A 146 26.39 -9.46 5.58
N LYS A 147 27.41 -9.31 6.44
CA LYS A 147 28.33 -10.41 6.76
C LYS A 147 27.77 -11.38 7.79
N ASP A 148 27.05 -10.87 8.78
CA ASP A 148 26.73 -11.59 9.99
C ASP A 148 25.23 -11.71 10.27
N LYS A 149 24.38 -11.07 9.44
CA LYS A 149 22.94 -10.98 9.69
C LYS A 149 22.11 -11.94 8.83
N GLY A 150 21.08 -12.49 9.45
CA GLY A 150 20.11 -13.37 8.83
C GLY A 150 18.97 -12.61 8.13
N PRO A 151 18.09 -13.33 7.42
CA PRO A 151 16.88 -12.74 6.85
C PRO A 151 16.02 -12.08 7.93
N ALA A 152 15.43 -10.92 7.62
CA ALA A 152 14.63 -10.03 8.44
C ALA A 152 15.40 -9.11 9.42
N GLU A 153 16.73 -9.24 9.53
CA GLU A 153 17.55 -8.30 10.30
C GLU A 153 17.83 -7.00 9.53
N GLU A 154 17.57 -6.98 8.22
CA GLU A 154 17.60 -5.78 7.39
C GLU A 154 16.65 -4.67 7.87
N TYR A 155 15.60 -5.01 8.64
CA TYR A 155 14.69 -4.02 9.23
C TYR A 155 15.35 -3.18 10.35
N GLU A 156 16.35 -3.71 11.05
CA GLU A 156 17.14 -2.93 12.01
C GLU A 156 17.90 -1.81 11.30
N LEU A 157 18.46 -2.12 10.12
CA LEU A 157 19.19 -1.16 9.31
C LEU A 157 18.31 0.00 8.83
N ILE A 158 17.03 -0.27 8.52
CA ILE A 158 16.05 0.77 8.19
C ILE A 158 15.91 1.78 9.34
N ASN A 159 15.79 1.29 10.58
CA ASN A 159 15.67 2.16 11.74
C ASN A 159 16.93 2.99 11.96
N HIS A 160 18.10 2.37 11.93
CA HIS A 160 19.37 3.06 12.13
C HIS A 160 19.58 4.16 11.09
N TRP A 161 19.37 3.85 9.82
CA TRP A 161 19.50 4.84 8.75
C TRP A 161 18.50 5.99 8.87
N ALA A 162 17.28 5.67 9.30
CA ALA A 162 16.28 6.71 9.52
C ALA A 162 16.65 7.63 10.69
N GLU A 163 17.18 7.09 11.79
CA GLU A 163 17.66 7.88 12.94
C GLU A 163 18.85 8.76 12.54
N ASP A 164 19.86 8.20 11.86
CA ASP A 164 21.03 8.95 11.40
C ASP A 164 20.68 10.06 10.42
N LEU A 165 19.70 9.83 9.58
CA LEU A 165 19.19 10.82 8.65
C LEU A 165 18.12 11.74 9.24
N LYS A 166 17.71 11.54 10.51
CA LYS A 166 16.63 12.28 11.19
C LYS A 166 15.29 12.18 10.48
N LEU A 167 14.97 10.98 10.01
CA LEU A 167 13.75 10.65 9.29
C LEU A 167 12.83 9.73 10.11
N ASP A 168 13.27 9.29 11.29
CA ASP A 168 12.57 8.40 12.23
C ASP A 168 11.17 8.88 12.63
N ASN A 169 10.93 10.19 12.56
CA ASN A 169 9.62 10.77 12.87
C ASN A 169 8.58 10.63 11.73
N TYR A 170 9.00 10.19 10.54
CA TYR A 170 8.15 10.19 9.35
C TYR A 170 7.59 8.80 9.00
N PHE A 171 7.95 7.77 9.75
CA PHE A 171 7.42 6.42 9.60
C PHE A 171 7.44 5.66 10.93
N GLU A 172 6.80 4.49 10.96
CA GLU A 172 6.84 3.56 12.08
C GLU A 172 6.92 2.14 11.51
N LEU A 173 7.87 1.35 12.01
CA LEU A 173 7.91 -0.09 11.75
C LEU A 173 6.88 -0.76 12.66
N VAL A 174 5.91 -1.41 12.05
CA VAL A 174 4.84 -2.11 12.74
C VAL A 174 4.96 -3.59 12.44
N SER A 175 4.94 -4.44 13.48
CA SER A 175 4.95 -5.89 13.29
C SER A 175 3.77 -6.34 12.45
N GLU A 176 3.96 -7.38 11.63
CA GLU A 176 2.91 -7.93 10.78
C GLU A 176 1.66 -8.32 11.58
N SER A 177 1.85 -8.89 12.77
CA SER A 177 0.77 -9.26 13.68
C SER A 177 -0.06 -8.04 14.12
N LYS A 178 0.59 -6.92 14.45
CA LYS A 178 -0.09 -5.68 14.81
C LYS A 178 -0.77 -5.05 13.60
N HIS A 179 -0.13 -5.11 12.43
CA HIS A 179 -0.71 -4.60 11.19
C HIS A 179 -1.93 -5.39 10.73
N ARG A 180 -1.93 -6.69 10.95
CA ARG A 180 -3.09 -7.56 10.64
C ARG A 180 -4.25 -7.39 11.63
N GLN A 181 -4.01 -6.79 12.80
CA GLN A 181 -5.06 -6.40 13.73
C GLN A 181 -5.77 -5.14 13.20
N LYS A 182 -6.67 -5.34 12.23
CA LYS A 182 -7.48 -4.22 11.73
C LYS A 182 -8.44 -3.78 12.84
N THR A 183 -8.41 -2.49 13.15
CA THR A 183 -9.43 -1.86 13.99
C THR A 183 -10.72 -1.74 13.20
N LEU A 184 -11.87 -1.68 13.90
CA LEU A 184 -13.16 -1.44 13.25
C LEU A 184 -13.14 -0.19 12.37
N GLU A 185 -12.51 0.86 12.85
CA GLU A 185 -12.35 2.14 12.15
C GLU A 185 -11.53 2.00 10.87
N SER A 186 -10.40 1.28 10.89
CA SER A 186 -9.61 1.04 9.69
C SER A 186 -10.31 0.14 8.66
N VAL A 187 -11.18 -0.75 9.11
CA VAL A 187 -12.00 -1.57 8.21
C VAL A 187 -13.08 -0.72 7.55
N LEU A 188 -13.68 0.21 8.30
CA LEU A 188 -14.66 1.14 7.74
C LEU A 188 -14.02 2.09 6.73
N ASP A 189 -12.84 2.64 7.03
CA ASP A 189 -12.09 3.49 6.11
C ASP A 189 -11.71 2.73 4.83
N ASP A 190 -11.25 1.47 4.94
CA ASP A 190 -10.94 0.63 3.79
C ASP A 190 -12.19 0.39 2.91
N ILE A 191 -13.35 0.15 3.54
CA ILE A 191 -14.61 -0.09 2.82
C ILE A 191 -15.13 1.19 2.16
N GLU A 192 -15.02 2.33 2.85
CA GLU A 192 -15.43 3.62 2.29
C GLU A 192 -14.61 4.00 1.06
N ASN A 193 -13.31 3.71 1.08
CA ASN A 193 -12.40 4.03 -0.02
C ASN A 193 -12.40 2.98 -1.15
N ASP A 194 -12.69 1.72 -0.85
CA ASP A 194 -12.72 0.62 -1.82
C ASP A 194 -13.69 -0.49 -1.38
N PRO A 195 -14.99 -0.26 -1.52
CA PRO A 195 -16.05 -1.15 -1.02
C PRO A 195 -15.99 -2.57 -1.56
N LEU A 196 -15.45 -2.74 -2.77
CA LEU A 196 -15.37 -4.03 -3.45
C LEU A 196 -13.96 -4.63 -3.46
N GLY A 197 -12.97 -3.96 -2.87
CA GLY A 197 -11.58 -4.37 -2.94
C GLY A 197 -11.00 -4.33 -4.37
N ALA A 198 -11.57 -3.46 -5.22
CA ALA A 198 -11.19 -3.35 -6.63
C ALA A 198 -9.78 -2.77 -6.82
N ASN A 199 -9.31 -1.99 -5.84
CA ASN A 199 -7.97 -1.39 -5.81
C ASN A 199 -6.94 -2.29 -5.12
N SER A 200 -7.29 -3.56 -4.83
CA SER A 200 -6.33 -4.49 -4.25
C SER A 200 -5.08 -4.60 -5.13
N ASN A 201 -3.90 -4.72 -4.52
CA ASN A 201 -2.62 -4.80 -5.23
C ASN A 201 -2.46 -6.08 -6.08
N ASP A 202 -3.50 -6.92 -6.18
CA ASP A 202 -3.52 -8.09 -7.06
C ASP A 202 -4.24 -7.76 -8.38
N PRO A 203 -3.49 -7.57 -9.49
CA PRO A 203 -4.07 -7.25 -10.78
C PRO A 203 -5.06 -8.32 -11.30
N SER A 204 -4.94 -9.56 -10.80
CA SER A 204 -5.82 -10.67 -11.21
C SER A 204 -7.21 -10.52 -10.57
N ASN A 205 -7.27 -10.12 -9.31
CA ASN A 205 -8.51 -9.88 -8.59
C ASN A 205 -9.23 -8.64 -9.11
N HIS A 206 -8.48 -7.58 -9.41
CA HIS A 206 -9.04 -6.37 -10.03
C HIS A 206 -9.73 -6.66 -11.38
N ARG A 207 -9.10 -7.46 -12.27
CA ARG A 207 -9.71 -7.85 -13.55
C ARG A 207 -10.96 -8.70 -13.37
N LYS A 208 -10.94 -9.63 -12.42
CA LYS A 208 -12.09 -10.50 -12.13
C LYS A 208 -13.26 -9.70 -11.56
N MET A 209 -12.99 -8.78 -10.64
CA MET A 209 -14.00 -7.92 -10.06
C MET A 209 -14.58 -6.96 -11.10
N LYS A 210 -13.74 -6.31 -11.91
CA LYS A 210 -14.19 -5.44 -12.99
C LYS A 210 -15.09 -6.18 -13.97
N LYS A 211 -14.69 -7.36 -14.40
CA LYS A 211 -15.48 -8.22 -15.28
C LYS A 211 -16.81 -8.61 -14.64
N PHE A 212 -16.79 -8.97 -13.34
CA PHE A 212 -17.99 -9.28 -12.58
C PHE A 212 -18.96 -8.09 -12.52
N LEU A 213 -18.46 -6.88 -12.23
CA LEU A 213 -19.28 -5.66 -12.21
C LEU A 213 -19.85 -5.33 -13.59
N GLU A 214 -19.06 -5.48 -14.65
CA GLU A 214 -19.51 -5.26 -16.04
C GLU A 214 -20.62 -6.27 -16.43
N GLU A 215 -20.47 -7.53 -16.04
CA GLU A 215 -21.47 -8.59 -16.31
C GLU A 215 -22.78 -8.34 -15.54
N HIS A 216 -22.73 -7.76 -14.34
CA HIS A 216 -23.90 -7.51 -13.49
C HIS A 216 -24.50 -6.10 -13.66
N SER A 217 -23.78 -5.15 -14.26
CA SER A 217 -24.28 -3.82 -14.55
C SER A 217 -25.31 -3.81 -15.72
N SER A 218 -25.48 -4.94 -16.42
CA SER A 218 -26.44 -5.07 -17.51
C SER A 218 -27.92 -5.08 -17.09
N GLY A 219 -28.20 -5.09 -15.77
CA GLY A 219 -29.56 -5.13 -15.23
C GLY A 219 -30.23 -6.51 -15.26
N GLU A 220 -29.52 -7.56 -15.69
CA GLU A 220 -29.98 -8.94 -15.60
C GLU A 220 -29.82 -9.47 -14.19
N LEU A 221 -30.88 -10.05 -13.61
CA LEU A 221 -30.91 -10.67 -12.30
C LEU A 221 -30.00 -11.89 -12.22
N ASN A 222 -29.07 -11.90 -11.27
CA ASN A 222 -28.29 -13.08 -10.95
C ASN A 222 -29.09 -13.98 -9.97
N MET A 223 -29.77 -14.98 -10.51
CA MET A 223 -30.62 -15.88 -9.71
C MET A 223 -29.82 -16.66 -8.65
N ALA A 224 -28.54 -16.95 -8.87
CA ALA A 224 -27.70 -17.60 -7.86
C ALA A 224 -27.43 -16.66 -6.67
N VAL A 225 -27.17 -15.38 -6.93
CA VAL A 225 -27.02 -14.35 -5.89
C VAL A 225 -28.33 -14.15 -5.13
N ALA A 226 -29.48 -14.02 -5.82
CA ALA A 226 -30.78 -13.91 -5.20
C ALA A 226 -31.12 -15.08 -4.27
N MET A 227 -30.82 -16.31 -4.70
CA MET A 227 -30.97 -17.51 -3.87
C MET A 227 -30.09 -17.45 -2.61
N TYR A 228 -28.84 -17.07 -2.73
CA TYR A 228 -27.96 -16.94 -1.57
C TYR A 228 -28.32 -15.75 -0.69
N MET A 229 -28.92 -14.70 -1.23
CA MET A 229 -29.49 -13.60 -0.43
C MET A 229 -30.68 -14.04 0.40
N ALA A 230 -31.56 -14.87 -0.16
CA ALA A 230 -32.66 -15.47 0.61
C ALA A 230 -32.14 -16.33 1.78
N ASP A 231 -31.10 -17.12 1.55
CA ASP A 231 -30.42 -17.88 2.61
C ASP A 231 -29.79 -16.93 3.68
N ALA A 232 -29.13 -15.87 3.25
CA ALA A 232 -28.54 -14.89 4.13
C ALA A 232 -29.58 -14.11 4.95
N ILE A 233 -30.69 -13.66 4.35
CA ILE A 233 -31.80 -12.99 5.06
C ILE A 233 -32.36 -13.93 6.12
N ASN A 234 -32.62 -15.19 5.80
CA ASN A 234 -33.10 -16.19 6.75
C ASN A 234 -32.09 -16.45 7.89
N TYR A 235 -30.80 -16.37 7.62
CA TYR A 235 -29.76 -16.51 8.63
C TYR A 235 -29.74 -15.29 9.56
N PHE A 236 -29.61 -14.07 9.01
CA PHE A 236 -29.49 -12.84 9.78
C PHE A 236 -30.75 -12.44 10.51
N SER A 237 -31.95 -12.86 10.06
CA SER A 237 -33.22 -12.64 10.79
C SER A 237 -33.28 -13.38 12.12
N LYS A 238 -32.41 -14.36 12.39
CA LYS A 238 -32.37 -15.19 13.59
C LYS A 238 -31.35 -14.76 14.63
N ILE A 239 -30.52 -13.79 14.31
CA ILE A 239 -29.48 -13.27 15.19
C ILE A 239 -29.68 -11.77 15.44
N SER A 240 -29.01 -11.24 16.45
CA SER A 240 -29.13 -9.82 16.81
C SER A 240 -28.49 -8.92 15.74
N GLN A 241 -28.92 -7.66 15.71
CA GLN A 241 -28.31 -6.66 14.81
C GLN A 241 -26.82 -6.48 15.10
N GLU A 242 -26.40 -6.56 16.37
CA GLU A 242 -24.99 -6.46 16.75
C GLU A 242 -24.17 -7.63 16.22
N GLU A 243 -24.70 -8.86 16.31
CA GLU A 243 -24.04 -10.02 15.74
C GLU A 243 -23.98 -9.95 14.21
N THR A 244 -25.06 -9.46 13.57
CA THR A 244 -25.09 -9.21 12.13
C THR A 244 -24.02 -8.20 11.73
N LYS A 245 -23.90 -7.09 12.47
CA LYS A 245 -22.88 -6.07 12.25
C LYS A 245 -21.47 -6.62 12.40
N LYS A 246 -21.22 -7.44 13.43
CA LYS A 246 -19.94 -8.12 13.61
C LYS A 246 -19.57 -8.98 12.40
N ILE A 247 -20.52 -9.78 11.91
CA ILE A 247 -20.31 -10.64 10.73
C ILE A 247 -20.09 -9.78 9.47
N ALA A 248 -20.83 -8.67 9.33
CA ALA A 248 -20.63 -7.73 8.23
C ALA A 248 -19.17 -7.26 8.15
N PHE A 249 -18.57 -6.91 9.28
CA PHE A 249 -17.16 -6.50 9.35
C PHE A 249 -16.18 -7.66 9.12
N GLU A 250 -16.50 -8.87 9.58
CA GLU A 250 -15.67 -10.04 9.27
C GLU A 250 -15.61 -10.30 7.76
N ILE A 251 -16.76 -10.21 7.07
CA ILE A 251 -16.81 -10.35 5.61
C ILE A 251 -16.12 -9.18 4.92
N ALA A 252 -16.29 -7.95 5.42
CA ALA A 252 -15.59 -6.77 4.90
C ALA A 252 -14.06 -6.94 4.96
N THR A 253 -13.54 -7.55 6.03
CA THR A 253 -12.11 -7.85 6.14
C THR A 253 -11.63 -8.82 5.06
N ILE A 254 -12.46 -9.78 4.65
CA ILE A 254 -12.20 -10.64 3.50
C ILE A 254 -12.28 -9.82 2.20
N GLY A 255 -13.27 -8.92 2.11
CA GLY A 255 -13.54 -8.06 0.96
C GLY A 255 -12.40 -7.08 0.64
N THR A 256 -11.65 -6.60 1.64
CA THR A 256 -10.50 -5.70 1.42
C THR A 256 -9.37 -6.33 0.58
N GLN A 257 -9.40 -7.65 0.39
CA GLN A 257 -8.50 -8.38 -0.53
C GLN A 257 -9.16 -8.72 -1.86
N GLY A 258 -10.42 -8.30 -2.06
CA GLY A 258 -11.27 -8.67 -3.18
C GLY A 258 -11.91 -10.05 -3.01
N ILE A 259 -13.26 -10.12 -3.09
CA ILE A 259 -13.98 -11.39 -3.11
C ILE A 259 -14.07 -11.86 -4.57
N ASP A 260 -13.35 -12.94 -4.90
CA ASP A 260 -13.45 -13.58 -6.21
C ASP A 260 -14.75 -14.41 -6.31
N PRO A 261 -15.70 -14.04 -7.18
CA PRO A 261 -16.97 -14.78 -7.32
C PRO A 261 -16.80 -16.27 -7.63
N ASN A 262 -15.73 -16.63 -8.31
CA ASN A 262 -15.46 -17.99 -8.75
C ASN A 262 -14.66 -18.82 -7.73
N LYS A 263 -14.09 -18.20 -6.70
CA LYS A 263 -13.36 -18.90 -5.64
C LYS A 263 -14.33 -19.64 -4.71
N LYS A 264 -13.88 -20.78 -4.21
CA LYS A 264 -14.57 -21.58 -3.20
C LYS A 264 -13.79 -21.52 -1.87
N ASN A 265 -14.45 -21.97 -0.80
CA ASN A 265 -13.82 -22.14 0.50
C ASN A 265 -13.52 -20.82 1.26
N TYR A 266 -14.39 -19.82 1.11
CA TYR A 266 -14.37 -18.69 2.02
C TYR A 266 -14.90 -19.10 3.40
N SER A 267 -14.14 -18.77 4.45
CA SER A 267 -14.52 -19.02 5.84
C SER A 267 -14.80 -17.70 6.55
N ILE A 268 -15.95 -17.63 7.23
CA ILE A 268 -16.36 -16.47 8.02
C ILE A 268 -16.31 -16.90 9.50
N PRO A 269 -15.42 -16.32 10.33
CA PRO A 269 -15.14 -16.83 11.68
C PRO A 269 -16.38 -17.01 12.57
N SER A 270 -17.33 -16.08 12.54
CA SER A 270 -18.55 -16.15 13.35
C SER A 270 -19.64 -17.06 12.78
N ILE A 271 -19.49 -17.55 11.54
CA ILE A 271 -20.43 -18.51 10.94
C ILE A 271 -19.84 -19.91 10.99
N LYS A 272 -20.31 -20.75 11.92
CA LYS A 272 -19.81 -22.12 12.10
C LYS A 272 -19.91 -22.92 10.79
N ASN A 273 -18.84 -23.63 10.47
CA ASN A 273 -18.72 -24.48 9.25
C ASN A 273 -18.95 -23.71 7.94
N SER A 274 -18.68 -22.39 7.92
CA SER A 274 -18.76 -21.62 6.69
C SER A 274 -17.70 -22.13 5.70
N ASN A 275 -18.19 -22.56 4.55
CA ASN A 275 -17.38 -22.95 3.41
C ASN A 275 -18.09 -22.40 2.17
N PHE A 276 -18.00 -21.08 2.00
CA PHE A 276 -18.80 -20.34 1.05
C PHE A 276 -18.12 -20.25 -0.32
N SER A 277 -18.92 -20.29 -1.37
CA SER A 277 -18.51 -19.82 -2.69
C SER A 277 -18.40 -18.31 -2.69
N GLY A 278 -17.68 -17.73 -3.66
CA GLY A 278 -17.58 -16.28 -3.80
C GLY A 278 -18.96 -15.61 -3.94
N TYR A 279 -19.85 -16.15 -4.76
CA TYR A 279 -21.23 -15.65 -4.88
C TYR A 279 -22.01 -15.70 -3.56
N LYS A 280 -21.87 -16.78 -2.79
CA LYS A 280 -22.51 -16.85 -1.46
C LYS A 280 -21.91 -15.83 -0.51
N THR A 281 -20.60 -15.63 -0.55
CA THR A 281 -19.92 -14.61 0.28
C THR A 281 -20.38 -13.20 -0.06
N LEU A 282 -20.48 -12.87 -1.36
CA LEU A 282 -20.99 -11.57 -1.81
C LEU A 282 -22.46 -11.33 -1.38
N ALA A 283 -23.30 -12.36 -1.49
CA ALA A 283 -24.69 -12.28 -1.05
C ALA A 283 -24.80 -12.04 0.47
N TYR A 284 -24.01 -12.78 1.27
CA TYR A 284 -23.94 -12.58 2.72
C TYR A 284 -23.36 -11.21 3.07
N TYR A 285 -22.41 -10.73 2.31
CA TYR A 285 -21.83 -9.41 2.48
C TYR A 285 -22.90 -8.33 2.32
N TYR A 286 -23.59 -8.32 1.19
CA TYR A 286 -24.66 -7.34 0.91
C TYR A 286 -25.75 -7.39 1.98
N VAL A 287 -26.29 -8.57 2.27
CA VAL A 287 -27.40 -8.74 3.21
C VAL A 287 -27.01 -8.36 4.64
N SER A 288 -25.80 -8.69 5.07
CA SER A 288 -25.32 -8.30 6.40
C SER A 288 -25.25 -6.78 6.59
N TRP A 289 -24.92 -6.04 5.53
CA TRP A 289 -24.96 -4.57 5.56
C TRP A 289 -26.38 -4.05 5.49
N ALA A 290 -27.22 -4.59 4.63
CA ALA A 290 -28.61 -4.18 4.51
C ALA A 290 -29.40 -4.34 5.83
N ILE A 291 -29.07 -5.34 6.64
CA ILE A 291 -29.74 -5.61 7.93
C ILE A 291 -28.96 -4.98 9.11
N GLY A 292 -27.65 -5.08 9.11
CA GLY A 292 -26.79 -4.67 10.24
C GLY A 292 -26.43 -3.19 10.24
N ILE A 293 -26.23 -2.59 9.05
CA ILE A 293 -25.73 -1.21 8.88
C ILE A 293 -26.45 -0.55 7.68
N PRO A 294 -27.79 -0.49 7.66
CA PRO A 294 -28.54 -0.03 6.48
C PRO A 294 -28.21 1.39 6.05
N GLU A 295 -27.78 2.26 6.96
CA GLU A 295 -27.38 3.63 6.69
C GLU A 295 -26.13 3.74 5.81
N MET A 296 -25.31 2.68 5.76
CA MET A 296 -24.08 2.63 4.97
C MET A 296 -24.18 1.73 3.74
N LEU A 297 -25.34 1.11 3.48
CA LEU A 297 -25.50 0.15 2.37
C LEU A 297 -25.09 0.72 1.01
N ASN A 298 -25.43 1.99 0.76
CA ASN A 298 -25.11 2.66 -0.49
C ASN A 298 -23.60 2.82 -0.73
N GLN A 299 -22.80 2.76 0.33
CA GLN A 299 -21.34 2.86 0.22
C GLN A 299 -20.71 1.59 -0.34
N LEU A 300 -21.39 0.44 -0.24
CA LEU A 300 -20.91 -0.81 -0.82
C LEU A 300 -20.83 -0.78 -2.35
N GLN A 301 -21.64 0.07 -3.01
CA GLN A 301 -21.71 0.18 -4.49
C GLN A 301 -21.83 -1.19 -5.20
N MET A 302 -22.40 -2.18 -4.52
CA MET A 302 -22.64 -3.51 -5.09
C MET A 302 -23.94 -3.50 -5.91
N PRO A 303 -23.96 -4.03 -7.15
CA PRO A 303 -25.10 -3.95 -8.06
C PRO A 303 -26.14 -5.06 -7.77
N PHE A 304 -26.57 -5.23 -6.52
CA PHE A 304 -27.43 -6.33 -6.09
C PHE A 304 -28.76 -5.91 -5.48
N ASP A 305 -29.17 -4.68 -5.68
CA ASP A 305 -30.44 -4.16 -5.14
C ASP A 305 -31.64 -4.95 -5.64
N ASN A 306 -31.65 -5.32 -6.92
CA ASN A 306 -32.74 -6.09 -7.52
C ASN A 306 -32.82 -7.52 -7.00
N GLU A 307 -31.69 -8.17 -6.80
CA GLU A 307 -31.60 -9.52 -6.19
C GLU A 307 -32.06 -9.52 -4.73
N TYR A 308 -31.68 -8.46 -3.98
CA TYR A 308 -32.09 -8.29 -2.60
C TYR A 308 -33.61 -8.05 -2.49
N ASP A 309 -34.18 -7.20 -3.34
CA ASP A 309 -35.61 -6.93 -3.39
C ASP A 309 -36.38 -8.19 -3.76
N LEU A 310 -35.89 -8.96 -4.72
CA LEU A 310 -36.46 -10.24 -5.11
C LEU A 310 -36.45 -11.23 -3.92
N ALA A 311 -35.28 -11.38 -3.26
CA ALA A 311 -35.14 -12.28 -2.12
C ALA A 311 -36.08 -11.90 -0.96
N ASN A 312 -36.18 -10.60 -0.62
CA ASN A 312 -37.09 -10.09 0.40
C ASN A 312 -38.53 -10.34 0.08
N LYS A 313 -38.94 -10.21 -1.19
CA LYS A 313 -40.29 -10.41 -1.62
C LYS A 313 -40.77 -11.87 -1.39
N TYR A 314 -39.90 -12.82 -1.62
CA TYR A 314 -40.23 -14.25 -1.46
C TYR A 314 -40.15 -14.76 0.00
N LEU A 315 -39.44 -14.06 0.88
CA LEU A 315 -39.33 -14.42 2.30
C LEU A 315 -40.43 -13.78 3.17
N LYS A 316 -41.12 -12.77 2.65
CA LYS A 316 -42.28 -12.15 3.31
C LYS A 316 -43.61 -12.86 3.03
N LEU A 317 -43.58 -13.97 2.30
CA LEU A 317 -44.66 -14.89 2.07
C LEU A 317 -44.53 -16.11 3.02
#